data_1e6bd6e9bc5bae25610702912d28b420
#
_entry.id   1e6bd6e9bc5bae25610702912d28b420
#
_cell.length_a   1.000
_cell.length_b   1.000
_cell.length_c   1.000
_cell.angle_alpha   90.00
_cell.angle_beta   90.00
_cell.angle_gamma   90.00
#
_symmetry.space_group_name_H-M   'P 1'
#
loop_
_entity.id
_entity.type
_entity.pdbx_description
1 polymer ?
#
loop_
_entity_poly.entity_id
_entity_poly.type
_entity_poly.pdbx_seq_one_letter_code
_entity_poly.pdbx_strand_id
1 'polypeptide(L)'
;LRQEVFQAAEEIKKQVYDNRIVTFAPLYLSSKCVNGCRYCGFREDNGMQVRRVLSQAEVEAETHVLASKIGHKRLVIVFGEHPDSAVDYIADTMKTVYSVHDKVRNGVGEIRRVNVNAAPMSISDMKKLYNSGIGTFQVFQETYDHEIYRQMHPANTLKGNYGWRLYSLHRAMEAGIDDVAIGTLFGLADWRFDVMGMVAHARDLEKRFGLGPHTISVPRLEPAIGTDFSFIKNWVNDEDFRYIVAVLRVAIPYAGLIVTNREKPEMIKSLIDIITQRDADSRLGIGAYSEAFKDGKNGQDEQLIDRAQFE
;
A
#
# COMPACT_ATOMS: atom_id res chain seq x y z
N LEU A 1 4.34 -22.69 21.51
CA LEU A 1 3.57 -22.52 20.26
C LEU A 1 3.92 -21.21 19.54
N ARG A 2 3.76 -19.98 20.16
CA ARG A 2 4.13 -18.72 19.47
C ARG A 2 5.61 -18.69 19.05
N GLN A 3 6.52 -19.10 19.93
CA GLN A 3 7.96 -19.16 19.65
C GLN A 3 8.28 -20.05 18.43
N GLU A 4 7.65 -21.20 18.32
CA GLU A 4 7.83 -22.14 17.21
C GLU A 4 7.35 -21.52 15.89
N VAL A 5 6.26 -20.75 15.91
CA VAL A 5 5.77 -20.02 14.71
C VAL A 5 6.76 -18.95 14.27
N PHE A 6 7.39 -18.21 15.20
CA PHE A 6 8.43 -17.24 14.85
C PHE A 6 9.64 -17.92 14.23
N GLN A 7 10.13 -19.00 14.82
CA GLN A 7 11.25 -19.76 14.26
C GLN A 7 10.96 -20.29 12.85
N ALA A 8 9.78 -20.89 12.65
CA ALA A 8 9.36 -21.35 11.33
C ALA A 8 9.26 -20.21 10.31
N ALA A 9 8.76 -19.04 10.73
CA ALA A 9 8.65 -17.87 9.86
C ALA A 9 10.02 -17.34 9.42
N GLU A 10 11.00 -17.29 10.32
CA GLU A 10 12.38 -16.89 10.04
C GLU A 10 13.06 -17.89 9.07
N GLU A 11 12.90 -19.20 9.32
CA GLU A 11 13.43 -20.25 8.47
C GLU A 11 12.84 -20.18 7.04
N ILE A 12 11.52 -20.02 6.93
CA ILE A 12 10.84 -19.88 5.63
C ILE A 12 11.35 -18.64 4.88
N LYS A 13 11.43 -17.49 5.56
CA LYS A 13 11.95 -16.28 4.93
C LYS A 13 13.36 -16.48 4.43
N LYS A 14 14.22 -17.10 5.23
CA LYS A 14 15.61 -17.41 4.87
C LYS A 14 15.71 -18.37 3.67
N GLN A 15 14.87 -19.40 3.61
CA GLN A 15 14.87 -20.37 2.50
C GLN A 15 14.34 -19.77 1.19
N VAL A 16 13.28 -18.96 1.25
CA VAL A 16 12.59 -18.43 0.06
C VAL A 16 13.20 -17.12 -0.44
N TYR A 17 13.62 -16.25 0.47
CA TYR A 17 14.03 -14.88 0.16
C TYR A 17 15.46 -14.54 0.58
N ASP A 18 16.11 -15.43 1.31
CA ASP A 18 17.43 -15.16 1.92
C ASP A 18 17.37 -13.90 2.81
N ASN A 19 18.38 -13.07 2.81
CA ASN A 19 18.44 -11.82 3.58
C ASN A 19 17.86 -10.60 2.83
N ARG A 20 17.18 -10.81 1.70
CA ARG A 20 16.67 -9.73 0.87
C ARG A 20 15.57 -8.93 1.58
N ILE A 21 15.75 -7.61 1.54
CA ILE A 21 14.71 -6.62 1.86
C ILE A 21 14.62 -5.66 0.67
N VAL A 22 13.44 -5.54 0.12
CA VAL A 22 13.13 -4.59 -0.97
C VAL A 22 12.60 -3.32 -0.36
N THR A 23 13.17 -2.18 -0.74
CA THR A 23 12.67 -0.87 -0.37
C THR A 23 11.96 -0.20 -1.54
N PHE A 24 10.94 0.57 -1.23
CA PHE A 24 10.20 1.41 -2.16
C PHE A 24 9.74 2.69 -1.46
N ALA A 25 9.36 3.71 -2.21
CA ALA A 25 8.70 4.89 -1.66
C ALA A 25 7.23 4.94 -2.08
N PRO A 26 6.31 5.29 -1.18
CA PRO A 26 4.96 5.67 -1.57
C PRO A 26 4.98 7.06 -2.17
N LEU A 27 4.25 7.26 -3.27
CA LEU A 27 4.03 8.55 -3.89
C LEU A 27 2.52 8.83 -3.92
N TYR A 28 2.07 9.73 -3.04
CA TYR A 28 0.68 10.12 -2.94
C TYR A 28 0.35 11.18 -3.98
N LEU A 29 -0.53 10.85 -4.91
CA LEU A 29 -0.83 11.67 -6.09
C LEU A 29 -2.19 12.35 -6.03
N SER A 30 -3.11 11.82 -5.22
CA SER A 30 -4.45 12.39 -5.07
C SER A 30 -4.98 12.17 -3.65
N SER A 31 -5.41 13.26 -2.99
CA SER A 31 -6.20 13.24 -1.75
C SER A 31 -7.70 13.41 -1.99
N LYS A 32 -8.13 13.60 -3.24
CA LYS A 32 -9.56 13.62 -3.59
C LYS A 32 -10.13 12.21 -3.50
N CYS A 33 -11.26 12.06 -2.81
CA CYS A 33 -11.93 10.78 -2.66
C CYS A 33 -13.44 11.01 -2.56
N VAL A 34 -14.24 10.14 -3.17
CA VAL A 34 -15.71 10.16 -3.11
C VAL A 34 -16.27 9.29 -1.98
N ASN A 35 -15.40 8.58 -1.24
CA ASN A 35 -15.80 7.65 -0.20
C ASN A 35 -15.79 8.29 1.19
N GLY A 36 -16.74 7.89 2.02
CA GLY A 36 -16.85 8.28 3.42
C GLY A 36 -16.34 7.21 4.40
N CYS A 37 -15.21 6.55 4.11
CA CYS A 37 -14.66 5.49 4.98
C CYS A 37 -14.35 6.04 6.36
N ARG A 38 -14.96 5.51 7.42
CA ARG A 38 -14.93 6.07 8.77
C ARG A 38 -13.53 6.20 9.39
N TYR A 39 -12.59 5.37 8.95
CA TYR A 39 -11.21 5.33 9.46
C TYR A 39 -10.21 6.14 8.62
N CYS A 40 -10.63 6.73 7.48
CA CYS A 40 -9.70 7.28 6.50
C CYS A 40 -9.66 8.81 6.55
N GLY A 41 -8.46 9.39 6.64
CA GLY A 41 -8.27 10.83 6.57
C GLY A 41 -8.68 11.45 5.22
N PHE A 42 -8.70 10.66 4.13
CA PHE A 42 -9.14 11.10 2.80
C PHE A 42 -10.66 10.99 2.57
N ARG A 43 -11.45 10.59 3.58
CA ARG A 43 -12.90 10.50 3.41
C ARG A 43 -13.49 11.84 2.95
N GLU A 44 -14.52 11.78 2.11
CA GLU A 44 -15.09 12.94 1.41
C GLU A 44 -15.46 14.11 2.34
N ASP A 45 -16.06 13.79 3.48
CA ASP A 45 -16.58 14.74 4.46
C ASP A 45 -15.52 15.31 5.44
N ASN A 46 -14.24 14.91 5.29
CA ASN A 46 -13.17 15.47 6.12
C ASN A 46 -12.73 16.85 5.63
N GLY A 47 -13.29 17.90 6.24
CA GLY A 47 -12.97 19.29 5.93
C GLY A 47 -11.56 19.75 6.35
N MET A 48 -10.84 18.94 7.12
CA MET A 48 -9.45 19.23 7.51
C MET A 48 -8.43 18.81 6.44
N GLN A 49 -8.85 18.01 5.45
CA GLN A 49 -7.97 17.52 4.39
C GLN A 49 -7.93 18.46 3.20
N VAL A 50 -6.75 18.92 2.81
CA VAL A 50 -6.53 19.65 1.56
C VAL A 50 -6.73 18.69 0.38
N ARG A 51 -7.66 19.05 -0.53
CA ARG A 51 -8.01 18.23 -1.69
C ARG A 51 -7.20 18.63 -2.92
N ARG A 52 -6.33 17.72 -3.36
CA ARG A 52 -5.41 17.98 -4.47
C ARG A 52 -5.23 16.73 -5.32
N VAL A 53 -5.00 16.93 -6.61
CA VAL A 53 -4.48 15.94 -7.55
C VAL A 53 -3.27 16.55 -8.24
N LEU A 54 -2.16 15.85 -8.31
CA LEU A 54 -0.95 16.37 -8.97
C LEU A 54 -1.14 16.41 -10.49
N SER A 55 -0.68 17.46 -11.10
CA SER A 55 -0.49 17.53 -12.57
C SER A 55 0.66 16.62 -12.98
N GLN A 56 0.74 16.25 -14.28
CA GLN A 56 1.85 15.42 -14.78
C GLN A 56 3.22 16.09 -14.59
N ALA A 57 3.29 17.43 -14.68
CA ALA A 57 4.52 18.17 -14.39
C ALA A 57 4.95 18.06 -12.92
N GLU A 58 3.99 18.05 -11.98
CA GLU A 58 4.27 17.82 -10.57
C GLU A 58 4.69 16.37 -10.30
N VAL A 59 4.06 15.39 -10.96
CA VAL A 59 4.47 13.98 -10.91
C VAL A 59 5.91 13.80 -11.38
N GLU A 60 6.29 14.45 -12.47
CA GLU A 60 7.65 14.46 -12.99
C GLU A 60 8.63 15.03 -11.95
N ALA A 61 8.31 16.19 -11.36
CA ALA A 61 9.14 16.82 -10.32
C ALA A 61 9.34 15.92 -9.08
N GLU A 62 8.27 15.29 -8.59
CA GLU A 62 8.34 14.31 -7.49
C GLU A 62 9.24 13.11 -7.86
N THR A 63 9.10 12.62 -9.09
CA THR A 63 9.86 11.47 -9.60
C THR A 63 11.35 11.80 -9.72
N HIS A 64 11.71 13.00 -10.18
CA HIS A 64 13.11 13.46 -10.21
C HIS A 64 13.73 13.42 -8.82
N VAL A 65 13.04 13.89 -7.80
CA VAL A 65 13.53 13.84 -6.42
C VAL A 65 13.72 12.40 -5.95
N LEU A 66 12.70 11.57 -6.12
CA LEU A 66 12.73 10.17 -5.68
C LEU A 66 13.81 9.34 -6.38
N ALA A 67 13.94 9.49 -7.70
CA ALA A 67 14.87 8.70 -8.50
C ALA A 67 16.32 9.16 -8.41
N SER A 68 16.55 10.49 -8.30
CA SER A 68 17.88 11.09 -8.49
C SER A 68 18.48 11.66 -7.23
N LYS A 69 17.69 12.23 -6.32
CA LYS A 69 18.16 12.79 -5.06
C LYS A 69 18.19 11.74 -3.95
N ILE A 70 17.11 10.96 -3.84
CA ILE A 70 16.97 9.92 -2.83
C ILE A 70 17.52 8.58 -3.35
N GLY A 71 17.29 8.25 -4.62
CA GLY A 71 17.86 7.06 -5.27
C GLY A 71 16.92 5.85 -5.32
N HIS A 72 15.62 6.04 -5.11
CA HIS A 72 14.63 4.96 -5.25
C HIS A 72 14.57 4.41 -6.68
N LYS A 73 14.30 3.11 -6.78
CA LYS A 73 14.09 2.39 -8.05
C LYS A 73 12.68 1.82 -8.17
N ARG A 74 11.89 1.90 -7.10
CA ARG A 74 10.54 1.37 -7.00
C ARG A 74 9.64 2.36 -6.30
N LEU A 75 8.45 2.57 -6.85
CA LEU A 75 7.40 3.39 -6.25
C LEU A 75 6.12 2.57 -6.05
N VAL A 76 5.34 2.97 -5.05
CA VAL A 76 3.92 2.66 -4.96
C VAL A 76 3.18 3.97 -5.12
N ILE A 77 2.48 4.15 -6.24
CA ILE A 77 1.64 5.32 -6.47
C ILE A 77 0.26 5.12 -5.83
N VAL A 78 -0.20 6.13 -5.09
CA VAL A 78 -1.37 6.04 -4.22
C VAL A 78 -2.40 7.11 -4.56
N PHE A 79 -3.66 6.71 -4.62
CA PHE A 79 -4.78 7.55 -4.99
C PHE A 79 -5.98 7.39 -4.06
N GLY A 80 -6.67 8.51 -3.76
CA GLY A 80 -8.08 8.43 -3.38
C GLY A 80 -8.94 8.04 -4.58
N GLU A 81 -10.10 7.44 -4.34
CA GLU A 81 -11.05 7.09 -5.40
C GLU A 81 -11.83 8.33 -5.86
N HIS A 82 -11.51 8.84 -7.05
CA HIS A 82 -12.13 10.05 -7.60
C HIS A 82 -12.06 10.04 -9.14
N PRO A 83 -13.04 10.64 -9.86
CA PRO A 83 -12.98 10.77 -11.31
C PRO A 83 -11.70 11.44 -11.83
N ASP A 84 -11.15 12.44 -11.11
CA ASP A 84 -9.91 13.13 -11.50
C ASP A 84 -8.65 12.24 -11.40
N SER A 85 -8.74 11.10 -10.73
CA SER A 85 -7.68 10.09 -10.63
C SER A 85 -8.14 8.74 -11.16
N ALA A 86 -8.94 8.74 -12.23
CA ALA A 86 -9.38 7.55 -12.94
C ALA A 86 -8.23 6.88 -13.71
N VAL A 87 -8.51 5.73 -14.31
CA VAL A 87 -7.49 4.85 -14.94
C VAL A 87 -6.61 5.55 -15.95
N ASP A 88 -7.15 6.48 -16.75
CA ASP A 88 -6.36 7.19 -17.78
C ASP A 88 -5.32 8.11 -17.13
N TYR A 89 -5.67 8.81 -16.04
CA TYR A 89 -4.72 9.58 -15.25
C TYR A 89 -3.63 8.67 -14.63
N ILE A 90 -4.01 7.51 -14.10
CA ILE A 90 -3.04 6.55 -13.51
C ILE A 90 -2.08 6.04 -14.60
N ALA A 91 -2.60 5.68 -15.77
CA ALA A 91 -1.80 5.21 -16.90
C ALA A 91 -0.81 6.27 -17.39
N ASP A 92 -1.26 7.54 -17.51
CA ASP A 92 -0.40 8.65 -17.91
C ASP A 92 0.64 8.97 -16.83
N THR A 93 0.27 8.90 -15.55
CA THR A 93 1.20 9.00 -14.43
C THR A 93 2.33 7.95 -14.52
N MET A 94 1.99 6.71 -14.82
CA MET A 94 3.01 5.65 -14.97
C MET A 94 3.98 5.95 -16.12
N LYS A 95 3.48 6.46 -17.26
CA LYS A 95 4.33 6.90 -18.39
C LYS A 95 5.26 8.02 -17.97
N THR A 96 4.73 9.04 -17.27
CA THR A 96 5.51 10.15 -16.74
C THR A 96 6.61 9.66 -15.79
N VAL A 97 6.28 8.78 -14.83
CA VAL A 97 7.26 8.22 -13.90
C VAL A 97 8.36 7.43 -14.62
N TYR A 98 7.99 6.60 -15.60
CA TYR A 98 8.98 5.82 -16.37
C TYR A 98 9.81 6.65 -17.35
N SER A 99 9.35 7.84 -17.75
CA SER A 99 10.10 8.70 -18.66
C SER A 99 11.25 9.48 -17.99
N VAL A 100 11.28 9.52 -16.66
CA VAL A 100 12.33 10.25 -15.91
C VAL A 100 13.62 9.46 -15.89
N HIS A 101 14.66 10.04 -16.51
CA HIS A 101 16.02 9.50 -16.55
C HIS A 101 17.02 10.62 -16.28
N ASP A 102 17.63 10.62 -15.11
CA ASP A 102 18.60 11.62 -14.70
C ASP A 102 20.01 11.06 -14.66
N LYS A 103 20.99 11.84 -15.11
CA LYS A 103 22.39 11.50 -14.89
C LYS A 103 22.74 11.70 -13.43
N VAL A 104 23.14 10.64 -12.73
CA VAL A 104 23.61 10.69 -11.35
C VAL A 104 25.07 10.20 -11.27
N ARG A 105 25.71 10.42 -10.11
CA ARG A 105 27.15 10.11 -9.92
C ARG A 105 27.53 8.69 -10.36
N ASN A 106 26.67 7.70 -10.07
CA ASN A 106 26.95 6.27 -10.31
C ASN A 106 25.92 5.64 -11.25
N GLY A 107 25.55 6.31 -12.35
CA GLY A 107 24.64 5.75 -13.34
C GLY A 107 23.43 6.62 -13.66
N VAL A 108 22.24 6.02 -13.74
CA VAL A 108 20.99 6.69 -14.09
C VAL A 108 20.03 6.68 -12.89
N GLY A 109 19.51 7.86 -12.54
CA GLY A 109 18.37 8.05 -11.64
C GLY A 109 17.09 7.78 -12.41
N GLU A 110 16.47 6.64 -12.19
CA GLU A 110 15.27 6.21 -12.89
C GLU A 110 14.43 5.30 -11.98
N ILE A 111 13.12 5.29 -12.17
CA ILE A 111 12.22 4.33 -11.55
C ILE A 111 12.05 3.14 -12.49
N ARG A 112 12.29 1.93 -11.98
CA ARG A 112 12.24 0.68 -12.76
C ARG A 112 10.96 -0.12 -12.53
N ARG A 113 10.21 0.21 -11.49
CA ARG A 113 8.97 -0.49 -11.15
C ARG A 113 7.99 0.45 -10.45
N VAL A 114 6.79 0.53 -10.98
CA VAL A 114 5.67 1.28 -10.40
C VAL A 114 4.57 0.31 -10.01
N ASN A 115 4.31 0.22 -8.71
CA ASN A 115 3.15 -0.46 -8.16
C ASN A 115 2.01 0.55 -8.00
N VAL A 116 0.79 0.09 -8.13
CA VAL A 116 -0.41 0.94 -8.09
C VAL A 116 -1.30 0.53 -6.92
N ASN A 117 -1.53 1.44 -5.98
CA ASN A 117 -2.53 1.32 -4.94
C ASN A 117 -3.70 2.26 -5.28
N ALA A 118 -4.74 1.71 -5.89
CA ALA A 118 -5.89 2.44 -6.37
C ALA A 118 -7.20 1.69 -6.08
N ALA A 119 -8.33 2.34 -6.34
CA ALA A 119 -9.64 1.73 -6.19
C ALA A 119 -9.83 0.52 -7.15
N PRO A 120 -10.73 -0.42 -6.84
CA PRO A 120 -11.14 -1.48 -7.76
C PRO A 120 -11.64 -0.92 -9.09
N MET A 121 -11.28 -1.59 -10.19
CA MET A 121 -11.60 -1.18 -11.55
C MET A 121 -12.28 -2.31 -12.34
N SER A 122 -12.82 -1.98 -13.50
CA SER A 122 -13.30 -2.96 -14.48
C SER A 122 -12.13 -3.72 -15.11
N ILE A 123 -12.41 -4.88 -15.73
CA ILE A 123 -11.38 -5.64 -16.47
C ILE A 123 -10.79 -4.82 -17.59
N SER A 124 -11.61 -4.02 -18.30
CA SER A 124 -11.14 -3.13 -19.38
C SER A 124 -10.17 -2.06 -18.88
N ASP A 125 -10.42 -1.48 -17.69
CA ASP A 125 -9.54 -0.48 -17.10
C ASP A 125 -8.25 -1.13 -16.55
N MET A 126 -8.37 -2.31 -15.92
CA MET A 126 -7.19 -3.10 -15.53
C MET A 126 -6.30 -3.43 -16.73
N LYS A 127 -6.90 -3.69 -17.92
CA LYS A 127 -6.13 -3.91 -19.16
C LYS A 127 -5.35 -2.69 -19.61
N LYS A 128 -5.88 -1.48 -19.38
CA LYS A 128 -5.12 -0.23 -19.63
C LYS A 128 -3.89 -0.14 -18.72
N LEU A 129 -4.03 -0.47 -17.43
CA LEU A 129 -2.90 -0.50 -16.48
C LEU A 129 -1.86 -1.56 -16.87
N TYR A 130 -2.31 -2.75 -17.25
CA TYR A 130 -1.44 -3.80 -17.77
C TYR A 130 -0.58 -3.30 -18.94
N ASN A 131 -1.22 -2.68 -19.92
CA ASN A 131 -0.55 -2.13 -21.10
C ASN A 131 0.39 -0.95 -20.79
N SER A 132 0.21 -0.29 -19.65
CA SER A 132 1.07 0.80 -19.18
C SER A 132 2.31 0.31 -18.40
N GLY A 133 2.52 -0.99 -18.27
CA GLY A 133 3.68 -1.56 -17.59
C GLY A 133 3.60 -1.54 -16.07
N ILE A 134 2.39 -1.76 -15.51
CA ILE A 134 2.21 -1.86 -14.06
C ILE A 134 3.11 -2.95 -13.46
N GLY A 135 3.65 -2.66 -12.28
CA GLY A 135 4.26 -3.67 -11.43
C GLY A 135 3.21 -4.49 -10.68
N THR A 136 2.95 -4.15 -9.44
CA THR A 136 1.92 -4.79 -8.61
C THR A 136 0.66 -3.95 -8.57
N PHE A 137 -0.51 -4.56 -8.76
CA PHE A 137 -1.78 -3.94 -8.41
C PHE A 137 -2.15 -4.26 -6.96
N GLN A 138 -2.33 -3.24 -6.13
CA GLN A 138 -2.63 -3.37 -4.70
C GLN A 138 -4.02 -2.85 -4.39
N VAL A 139 -4.85 -3.70 -3.82
CA VAL A 139 -6.15 -3.32 -3.25
C VAL A 139 -6.36 -4.09 -1.96
N PHE A 140 -6.48 -3.38 -0.86
CA PHE A 140 -6.75 -4.01 0.42
C PHE A 140 -8.24 -4.22 0.59
N GLN A 141 -8.62 -5.40 1.08
CA GLN A 141 -10.02 -5.69 1.43
C GLN A 141 -10.46 -4.85 2.63
N GLU A 142 -9.54 -4.31 3.38
CA GLU A 142 -9.67 -3.58 4.64
C GLU A 142 -10.05 -4.51 5.80
N THR A 143 -11.15 -5.25 5.70
CA THR A 143 -11.52 -6.38 6.56
C THR A 143 -12.33 -7.41 5.78
N TYR A 144 -12.19 -8.67 6.11
CA TYR A 144 -13.02 -9.76 5.57
C TYR A 144 -14.32 -9.96 6.35
N ASP A 145 -14.47 -9.32 7.51
CA ASP A 145 -15.73 -9.31 8.26
C ASP A 145 -16.77 -8.45 7.55
N HIS A 146 -17.81 -9.08 7.02
CA HIS A 146 -18.89 -8.42 6.26
C HIS A 146 -19.63 -7.35 7.05
N GLU A 147 -19.89 -7.61 8.33
CA GLU A 147 -20.64 -6.67 9.15
C GLU A 147 -19.79 -5.45 9.49
N ILE A 148 -18.55 -5.64 9.89
CA ILE A 148 -17.60 -4.55 10.13
C ILE A 148 -17.32 -3.79 8.82
N TYR A 149 -17.14 -4.49 7.69
CA TYR A 149 -16.96 -3.85 6.40
C TYR A 149 -18.11 -2.87 6.08
N ARG A 150 -19.36 -3.34 6.24
CA ARG A 150 -20.55 -2.53 6.01
C ARG A 150 -20.66 -1.32 6.94
N GLN A 151 -20.24 -1.45 8.19
CA GLN A 151 -20.21 -0.34 9.15
C GLN A 151 -19.14 0.71 8.82
N MET A 152 -18.02 0.30 8.23
CA MET A 152 -16.87 1.16 7.92
C MET A 152 -16.99 1.89 6.59
N HIS A 153 -17.80 1.38 5.65
CA HIS A 153 -17.89 1.90 4.30
C HIS A 153 -19.32 2.31 3.94
N PRO A 154 -19.51 3.54 3.42
CA PRO A 154 -20.85 4.00 3.05
C PRO A 154 -21.41 3.19 1.87
N ALA A 155 -22.70 2.85 1.96
CA ALA A 155 -23.37 2.03 0.95
C ALA A 155 -23.64 2.76 -0.38
N ASN A 156 -23.50 4.08 -0.41
CA ASN A 156 -23.78 4.92 -1.57
C ASN A 156 -22.61 5.05 -2.55
N THR A 157 -21.49 4.37 -2.32
CA THR A 157 -20.31 4.36 -3.18
C THR A 157 -19.92 2.94 -3.59
N LEU A 158 -19.08 2.81 -4.62
CA LEU A 158 -18.56 1.50 -5.06
C LEU A 158 -17.77 0.81 -3.94
N LYS A 159 -17.07 1.55 -3.10
CA LYS A 159 -16.33 0.97 -1.97
C LYS A 159 -17.27 0.31 -0.95
N GLY A 160 -18.52 0.74 -0.84
CA GLY A 160 -19.55 0.07 -0.02
C GLY A 160 -19.93 -1.31 -0.53
N ASN A 161 -19.64 -1.64 -1.78
CA ASN A 161 -19.89 -2.97 -2.34
C ASN A 161 -18.75 -3.92 -2.00
N TYR A 162 -18.97 -4.77 -1.00
CA TYR A 162 -18.00 -5.77 -0.52
C TYR A 162 -17.48 -6.68 -1.64
N GLY A 163 -18.37 -7.24 -2.45
CA GLY A 163 -18.01 -8.17 -3.52
C GLY A 163 -17.22 -7.47 -4.64
N TRP A 164 -17.59 -6.24 -4.99
CA TRP A 164 -16.84 -5.44 -5.97
C TRP A 164 -15.37 -5.28 -5.55
N ARG A 165 -15.14 -5.04 -4.25
CA ARG A 165 -13.79 -4.90 -3.71
C ARG A 165 -13.07 -6.24 -3.60
N LEU A 166 -13.71 -7.26 -3.04
CA LEU A 166 -13.14 -8.59 -2.86
C LEU A 166 -12.62 -9.18 -4.17
N TYR A 167 -13.42 -9.09 -5.24
CA TYR A 167 -13.06 -9.62 -6.56
C TYR A 167 -12.22 -8.66 -7.42
N SER A 168 -11.66 -7.60 -6.85
CA SER A 168 -10.83 -6.66 -7.59
C SER A 168 -9.56 -7.31 -8.14
N LEU A 169 -8.88 -8.11 -7.34
CA LEU A 169 -7.65 -8.79 -7.76
C LEU A 169 -7.93 -9.89 -8.79
N HIS A 170 -9.08 -10.54 -8.73
CA HIS A 170 -9.51 -11.46 -9.77
C HIS A 170 -9.64 -10.75 -11.12
N ARG A 171 -10.30 -9.58 -11.15
CA ARG A 171 -10.40 -8.78 -12.38
C ARG A 171 -9.03 -8.29 -12.89
N ALA A 172 -8.12 -7.98 -11.98
CA ALA A 172 -6.74 -7.63 -12.36
C ALA A 172 -6.04 -8.81 -13.05
N MET A 173 -6.15 -10.01 -12.46
CA MET A 173 -5.54 -11.22 -13.03
C MET A 173 -6.21 -11.65 -14.35
N GLU A 174 -7.53 -11.52 -14.48
CA GLU A 174 -8.24 -11.72 -15.75
C GLU A 174 -7.80 -10.73 -16.84
N ALA A 175 -7.39 -9.53 -16.46
CA ALA A 175 -6.83 -8.53 -17.37
C ALA A 175 -5.35 -8.79 -17.73
N GLY A 176 -4.70 -9.78 -17.11
CA GLY A 176 -3.31 -10.14 -17.35
C GLY A 176 -2.31 -9.59 -16.33
N ILE A 177 -2.77 -8.89 -15.28
CA ILE A 177 -1.91 -8.43 -14.18
C ILE A 177 -1.76 -9.60 -13.20
N ASP A 178 -0.68 -10.34 -13.32
CA ASP A 178 -0.36 -11.51 -12.47
C ASP A 178 0.31 -11.15 -11.14
N ASP A 179 0.83 -9.94 -11.02
CA ASP A 179 1.46 -9.42 -9.80
C ASP A 179 0.44 -8.58 -9.02
N VAL A 180 -0.21 -9.21 -8.04
CA VAL A 180 -1.26 -8.60 -7.22
C VAL A 180 -0.89 -8.65 -5.72
N ALA A 181 -1.44 -7.71 -4.95
CA ALA A 181 -1.21 -7.63 -3.51
C ALA A 181 -2.52 -7.61 -2.72
N ILE A 182 -2.64 -8.52 -1.76
CA ILE A 182 -3.70 -8.52 -0.76
C ILE A 182 -3.30 -7.73 0.49
N GLY A 183 -4.30 -7.34 1.28
CA GLY A 183 -4.07 -6.70 2.58
C GLY A 183 -5.36 -6.47 3.34
N THR A 184 -5.21 -6.26 4.64
CA THR A 184 -6.25 -5.78 5.55
C THR A 184 -5.73 -4.65 6.41
N LEU A 185 -6.62 -3.80 6.89
CA LEU A 185 -6.29 -2.79 7.89
C LEU A 185 -6.57 -3.40 9.27
N PHE A 186 -5.52 -3.96 9.88
CA PHE A 186 -5.62 -4.61 11.18
C PHE A 186 -6.03 -3.64 12.28
N GLY A 187 -7.07 -3.97 13.00
CA GLY A 187 -7.69 -3.14 14.03
C GLY A 187 -9.15 -2.79 13.76
N LEU A 188 -9.64 -2.99 12.54
CA LEU A 188 -11.06 -2.83 12.22
C LEU A 188 -11.90 -3.98 12.80
N ALA A 189 -11.50 -5.22 12.52
CA ALA A 189 -12.16 -6.44 13.00
C ALA A 189 -11.20 -7.31 13.84
N ASP A 190 -11.68 -8.47 14.29
CA ASP A 190 -10.78 -9.46 14.93
C ASP A 190 -9.70 -9.88 13.90
N TRP A 191 -8.46 -9.65 14.24
CA TRP A 191 -7.33 -9.93 13.36
C TRP A 191 -7.21 -11.40 12.97
N ARG A 192 -7.69 -12.33 13.82
CA ARG A 192 -7.69 -13.77 13.52
C ARG A 192 -8.60 -14.10 12.36
N PHE A 193 -9.78 -13.48 12.34
CA PHE A 193 -10.73 -13.61 11.24
C PHE A 193 -10.14 -13.03 9.93
N ASP A 194 -9.54 -11.84 10.01
CA ASP A 194 -8.92 -11.20 8.85
C ASP A 194 -7.72 -12.01 8.31
N VAL A 195 -6.88 -12.58 9.17
CA VAL A 195 -5.79 -13.47 8.73
C VAL A 195 -6.34 -14.70 8.02
N MET A 196 -7.38 -15.34 8.56
CA MET A 196 -8.03 -16.48 7.89
C MET A 196 -8.63 -16.06 6.53
N GLY A 197 -9.24 -14.88 6.45
CA GLY A 197 -9.76 -14.32 5.21
C GLY A 197 -8.68 -14.08 4.17
N MET A 198 -7.53 -13.54 4.58
CA MET A 198 -6.37 -13.35 3.70
C MET A 198 -5.84 -14.68 3.14
N VAL A 199 -5.72 -15.70 3.99
CA VAL A 199 -5.28 -17.04 3.57
C VAL A 199 -6.27 -17.67 2.60
N ALA A 200 -7.58 -17.54 2.88
CA ALA A 200 -8.62 -18.04 1.99
C ALA A 200 -8.62 -17.31 0.63
N HIS A 201 -8.43 -15.99 0.63
CA HIS A 201 -8.34 -15.18 -0.59
C HIS A 201 -7.10 -15.57 -1.42
N ALA A 202 -5.93 -15.74 -0.79
CA ALA A 202 -4.74 -16.20 -1.48
C ALA A 202 -4.94 -17.56 -2.15
N ARG A 203 -5.55 -18.52 -1.45
CA ARG A 203 -5.86 -19.85 -1.98
C ARG A 203 -6.91 -19.83 -3.11
N ASP A 204 -7.88 -18.91 -3.04
CA ASP A 204 -8.86 -18.77 -4.13
C ASP A 204 -8.19 -18.23 -5.41
N LEU A 205 -7.28 -17.26 -5.29
CA LEU A 205 -6.45 -16.79 -6.40
C LEU A 205 -5.60 -17.93 -6.99
N GLU A 206 -4.88 -18.68 -6.15
CA GLU A 206 -4.10 -19.84 -6.57
C GLU A 206 -4.95 -20.88 -7.35
N LYS A 207 -6.12 -21.19 -6.79
CA LYS A 207 -7.03 -22.18 -7.40
C LYS A 207 -7.55 -21.73 -8.77
N ARG A 208 -7.83 -20.43 -8.94
CA ARG A 208 -8.42 -19.91 -10.17
C ARG A 208 -7.41 -19.60 -11.25
N PHE A 209 -6.24 -19.09 -10.86
CA PHE A 209 -5.25 -18.56 -11.80
C PHE A 209 -3.93 -19.34 -11.80
N GLY A 210 -3.76 -20.31 -10.93
CA GLY A 210 -2.50 -21.04 -10.74
C GLY A 210 -1.42 -20.21 -10.03
N LEU A 211 -1.72 -18.98 -9.62
CA LEU A 211 -0.84 -18.03 -8.94
C LEU A 211 -1.55 -17.39 -7.78
N GLY A 212 -0.89 -17.29 -6.63
CA GLY A 212 -1.36 -16.53 -5.49
C GLY A 212 -0.86 -15.07 -5.51
N PRO A 213 -1.16 -14.30 -4.46
CA PRO A 213 -0.70 -12.92 -4.37
C PRO A 213 0.82 -12.84 -4.28
N HIS A 214 1.42 -11.93 -5.06
CA HIS A 214 2.86 -11.67 -5.01
C HIS A 214 3.27 -11.07 -3.67
N THR A 215 2.43 -10.20 -3.11
CA THR A 215 2.70 -9.53 -1.84
C THR A 215 1.48 -9.50 -0.93
N ILE A 216 1.77 -9.40 0.36
CA ILE A 216 0.80 -9.19 1.43
C ILE A 216 1.22 -7.93 2.20
N SER A 217 0.34 -6.97 2.34
CA SER A 217 0.55 -5.79 3.17
C SER A 217 -0.22 -5.90 4.48
N VAL A 218 0.44 -5.55 5.57
CA VAL A 218 -0.08 -5.71 6.93
C VAL A 218 -0.12 -4.37 7.70
N PRO A 219 -0.82 -3.34 7.20
CA PRO A 219 -0.96 -2.10 7.94
C PRO A 219 -1.82 -2.30 9.19
N ARG A 220 -1.40 -1.68 10.30
CA ARG A 220 -2.27 -1.47 11.47
C ARG A 220 -3.04 -0.16 11.34
N LEU A 221 -4.21 -0.13 11.94
CA LEU A 221 -4.98 1.09 12.09
C LEU A 221 -4.22 2.08 12.97
N GLU A 222 -4.06 3.29 12.48
CA GLU A 222 -3.48 4.43 13.20
C GLU A 222 -4.46 5.60 13.17
N PRO A 223 -4.51 6.43 14.20
CA PRO A 223 -5.34 7.63 14.21
C PRO A 223 -5.04 8.54 13.01
N ALA A 224 -6.10 9.10 12.41
CA ALA A 224 -5.98 10.01 11.27
C ALA A 224 -6.66 11.34 11.57
N ILE A 225 -6.11 12.45 11.05
CA ILE A 225 -6.65 13.80 11.24
C ILE A 225 -8.13 13.85 10.84
N GLY A 226 -8.93 14.48 11.71
CA GLY A 226 -10.35 14.67 11.50
C GLY A 226 -11.17 13.38 11.58
N THR A 227 -10.62 12.28 12.10
CA THR A 227 -11.28 10.98 12.23
C THR A 227 -11.54 10.66 13.70
N ASP A 228 -12.74 10.20 14.00
CA ASP A 228 -13.09 9.67 15.33
C ASP A 228 -12.83 8.17 15.35
N PHE A 229 -12.03 7.72 16.29
CA PHE A 229 -11.67 6.31 16.49
C PHE A 229 -12.32 5.69 17.73
N SER A 230 -13.20 6.42 18.42
CA SER A 230 -13.88 5.94 19.65
C SER A 230 -14.69 4.64 19.42
N PHE A 231 -15.09 4.35 18.20
CA PHE A 231 -15.82 3.16 17.82
C PHE A 231 -14.93 1.92 17.59
N ILE A 232 -13.62 2.09 17.49
CA ILE A 232 -12.68 0.98 17.27
C ILE A 232 -12.48 0.18 18.55
N LYS A 233 -12.73 -1.13 18.47
CA LYS A 233 -12.63 -2.07 19.59
C LYS A 233 -11.52 -3.10 19.45
N ASN A 234 -11.00 -3.28 18.25
CA ASN A 234 -10.10 -4.37 17.90
C ASN A 234 -8.65 -3.90 17.67
N TRP A 235 -8.20 -2.90 18.42
CA TRP A 235 -6.81 -2.42 18.34
C TRP A 235 -5.82 -3.58 18.48
N VAL A 236 -4.83 -3.62 17.60
CA VAL A 236 -3.80 -4.65 17.58
C VAL A 236 -2.56 -4.17 18.30
N ASN A 237 -2.21 -4.81 19.40
CA ASN A 237 -0.98 -4.52 20.13
C ASN A 237 0.27 -5.05 19.41
N ASP A 238 1.45 -4.66 19.89
CA ASP A 238 2.73 -4.99 19.25
C ASP A 238 3.02 -6.50 19.25
N GLU A 239 2.63 -7.22 20.30
CA GLU A 239 2.85 -8.68 20.39
C GLU A 239 1.98 -9.43 19.38
N ASP A 240 0.69 -9.09 19.30
CA ASP A 240 -0.21 -9.69 18.32
C ASP A 240 0.17 -9.31 16.89
N PHE A 241 0.63 -8.08 16.66
CA PHE A 241 1.08 -7.66 15.33
C PHE A 241 2.28 -8.48 14.84
N ARG A 242 3.29 -8.67 15.68
CA ARG A 242 4.42 -9.54 15.35
C ARG A 242 3.94 -10.96 15.03
N TYR A 243 2.99 -11.46 15.81
CA TYR A 243 2.45 -12.80 15.61
C TYR A 243 1.66 -12.93 14.31
N ILE A 244 0.85 -11.93 13.94
CA ILE A 244 0.16 -11.84 12.64
C ILE A 244 1.15 -11.98 11.49
N VAL A 245 2.25 -11.21 11.52
CA VAL A 245 3.27 -11.23 10.46
C VAL A 245 3.92 -12.61 10.35
N ALA A 246 4.25 -13.24 11.48
CA ALA A 246 4.83 -14.58 11.51
C ALA A 246 3.86 -15.65 10.98
N VAL A 247 2.58 -15.61 11.39
CA VAL A 247 1.54 -16.53 10.91
C VAL A 247 1.35 -16.40 9.41
N LEU A 248 1.29 -15.18 8.86
CA LEU A 248 1.14 -14.96 7.42
C LEU A 248 2.35 -15.46 6.64
N ARG A 249 3.58 -15.32 7.16
CA ARG A 249 4.77 -15.92 6.55
C ARG A 249 4.68 -17.43 6.46
N VAL A 250 4.21 -18.08 7.52
CA VAL A 250 4.05 -19.55 7.54
C VAL A 250 2.92 -20.01 6.64
N ALA A 251 1.79 -19.29 6.64
CA ALA A 251 0.58 -19.69 5.90
C ALA A 251 0.69 -19.45 4.39
N ILE A 252 1.44 -18.42 3.96
CA ILE A 252 1.61 -18.04 2.55
C ILE A 252 3.12 -17.79 2.31
N PRO A 253 3.93 -18.86 2.27
CA PRO A 253 5.39 -18.77 2.35
C PRO A 253 6.05 -18.08 1.15
N TYR A 254 5.43 -18.12 -0.01
CA TYR A 254 5.94 -17.55 -1.25
C TYR A 254 5.67 -16.04 -1.38
N ALA A 255 4.70 -15.49 -0.65
CA ALA A 255 4.35 -14.07 -0.78
C ALA A 255 5.37 -13.15 -0.08
N GLY A 256 5.66 -12.02 -0.70
CA GLY A 256 6.40 -10.95 -0.06
C GLY A 256 5.56 -10.30 1.06
N LEU A 257 6.13 -10.11 2.25
CA LEU A 257 5.45 -9.40 3.34
C LEU A 257 5.93 -7.96 3.42
N ILE A 258 4.98 -7.02 3.37
CA ILE A 258 5.22 -5.58 3.45
C ILE A 258 4.81 -5.07 4.83
N VAL A 259 5.76 -4.42 5.52
CA VAL A 259 5.49 -3.64 6.74
C VAL A 259 5.84 -2.19 6.48
N THR A 260 4.95 -1.27 6.86
CA THR A 260 5.11 0.16 6.58
C THR A 260 5.94 0.87 7.63
N ASN A 261 6.57 1.99 7.26
CA ASN A 261 7.33 2.86 8.17
C ASN A 261 6.44 3.60 9.19
N ARG A 262 5.13 3.44 9.14
CA ARG A 262 4.24 3.88 10.23
C ARG A 262 4.48 3.10 11.52
N GLU A 263 5.03 1.88 11.39
CA GLU A 263 5.50 1.12 12.54
C GLU A 263 6.76 1.75 13.14
N LYS A 264 6.90 1.63 14.47
CA LYS A 264 8.09 2.09 15.18
C LYS A 264 9.34 1.36 14.69
N PRO A 265 10.52 2.01 14.67
CA PRO A 265 11.76 1.38 14.24
C PRO A 265 12.07 0.06 14.94
N GLU A 266 11.75 -0.04 16.24
CA GLU A 266 11.95 -1.25 17.06
C GLU A 266 11.06 -2.39 16.57
N MET A 267 9.82 -2.09 16.15
CA MET A 267 8.90 -3.06 15.57
C MET A 267 9.46 -3.59 14.26
N ILE A 268 9.87 -2.70 13.35
CA ILE A 268 10.44 -3.08 12.05
C ILE A 268 11.69 -3.95 12.26
N LYS A 269 12.59 -3.55 13.20
CA LYS A 269 13.78 -4.31 13.54
C LYS A 269 13.45 -5.71 14.07
N SER A 270 12.39 -5.84 14.86
CA SER A 270 11.95 -7.13 15.40
C SER A 270 11.35 -8.09 14.36
N LEU A 271 11.00 -7.58 13.18
CA LEU A 271 10.37 -8.32 12.08
C LEU A 271 11.32 -8.51 10.88
N ILE A 272 12.54 -7.98 10.93
CA ILE A 272 13.44 -7.94 9.77
C ILE A 272 13.76 -9.32 9.18
N ASP A 273 13.81 -10.34 10.02
CA ASP A 273 14.08 -11.72 9.64
C ASP A 273 12.82 -12.47 9.15
N ILE A 274 11.67 -11.80 9.09
CA ILE A 274 10.39 -12.38 8.63
C ILE A 274 9.86 -11.64 7.40
N ILE A 275 9.98 -10.32 7.35
CA ILE A 275 9.48 -9.48 6.25
C ILE A 275 10.44 -9.47 5.06
N THR A 276 9.94 -9.03 3.90
CA THR A 276 10.72 -8.95 2.67
C THR A 276 10.68 -7.57 2.02
N GLN A 277 9.75 -6.73 2.43
CA GLN A 277 9.58 -5.39 1.84
C GLN A 277 9.21 -4.38 2.92
N ARG A 278 9.69 -3.15 2.72
CA ARG A 278 9.28 -1.99 3.53
C ARG A 278 9.33 -0.72 2.70
N ASP A 279 8.51 0.24 3.02
CA ASP A 279 8.69 1.59 2.50
C ASP A 279 9.87 2.29 3.21
N ALA A 280 10.47 3.21 2.50
CA ALA A 280 11.56 4.03 3.00
C ALA A 280 11.40 5.47 2.49
N ASP A 281 11.89 6.42 3.27
CA ASP A 281 11.81 7.86 2.97
C ASP A 281 10.38 8.34 2.68
N SER A 282 9.38 7.75 3.34
CA SER A 282 7.98 7.97 3.07
C SER A 282 7.55 9.38 3.45
N ARG A 283 6.97 10.10 2.47
CA ARG A 283 6.30 11.38 2.66
C ARG A 283 4.84 11.22 2.26
N LEU A 284 3.94 11.48 3.21
CA LEU A 284 2.51 11.20 3.03
C LEU A 284 1.75 12.37 2.38
N GLY A 285 2.36 13.56 2.31
CA GLY A 285 1.76 14.74 1.68
C GLY A 285 1.72 14.62 0.15
N ILE A 286 0.69 15.20 -0.46
CA ILE A 286 0.58 15.30 -1.91
C ILE A 286 1.58 16.35 -2.42
N GLY A 287 2.61 15.93 -3.18
CA GLY A 287 3.69 16.81 -3.65
C GLY A 287 4.80 17.08 -2.64
N ALA A 288 4.88 16.29 -1.56
CA ALA A 288 5.76 16.56 -0.43
C ALA A 288 7.25 16.31 -0.71
N TYR A 289 7.61 15.52 -1.73
CA TYR A 289 9.02 15.27 -2.04
C TYR A 289 9.66 16.49 -2.69
N SER A 290 9.06 17.05 -3.73
CA SER A 290 9.62 18.23 -4.41
C SER A 290 9.61 19.46 -3.51
N GLU A 291 8.60 19.64 -2.67
CA GLU A 291 8.51 20.75 -1.72
C GLU A 291 9.67 20.72 -0.72
N ALA A 292 10.00 19.57 -0.16
CA ALA A 292 11.10 19.42 0.80
C ALA A 292 12.49 19.71 0.21
N PHE A 293 12.65 19.63 -1.11
CA PHE A 293 13.93 19.89 -1.79
C PHE A 293 14.02 21.28 -2.45
N LYS A 294 12.92 22.07 -2.48
CA LYS A 294 12.92 23.44 -3.01
C LYS A 294 13.74 24.42 -2.16
N ASP A 295 13.79 24.22 -0.86
CA ASP A 295 14.39 25.17 0.10
C ASP A 295 15.88 24.89 0.37
N GLY A 296 16.54 24.04 -0.41
CA GLY A 296 17.96 23.68 -0.20
C GLY A 296 18.24 22.95 1.13
N LYS A 297 17.22 22.62 1.88
CA LYS A 297 17.30 21.77 3.06
C LYS A 297 17.50 20.35 2.57
N ASN A 298 18.71 19.82 2.78
CA ASN A 298 18.92 18.38 2.70
C ASN A 298 17.91 17.72 3.61
N GLY A 299 17.02 16.90 3.05
CA GLY A 299 15.84 16.33 3.71
C GLY A 299 16.09 15.45 4.96
N GLN A 300 17.22 15.65 5.65
CA GLN A 300 17.58 14.97 6.90
C GLN A 300 16.90 15.57 8.14
N ASP A 301 16.42 16.82 8.09
CA ASP A 301 15.89 17.49 9.27
C ASP A 301 14.37 17.41 9.44
N GLU A 302 13.62 16.85 8.48
CA GLU A 302 12.18 16.66 8.56
C GLU A 302 11.76 15.19 8.34
N GLN A 303 12.39 14.26 9.06
CA GLN A 303 11.82 12.90 9.27
C GLN A 303 10.58 12.90 10.18
N LEU A 304 10.25 14.05 10.71
CA LEU A 304 9.00 14.34 11.40
C LEU A 304 8.06 15.02 10.41
N ILE A 305 7.66 14.33 9.36
CA ILE A 305 6.33 14.59 8.83
C ILE A 305 5.42 14.29 10.02
N ASP A 306 4.80 15.35 10.44
CA ASP A 306 3.80 15.34 11.46
C ASP A 306 2.87 14.14 11.18
N ARG A 307 3.10 13.03 11.89
CA ARG A 307 2.22 11.85 11.85
C ARG A 307 0.79 12.32 12.01
N ALA A 308 0.59 13.43 12.73
CA ALA A 308 -0.67 14.10 12.91
C ALA A 308 -1.33 14.61 11.62
N GLN A 309 -0.69 14.74 10.48
CA GLN A 309 -1.39 15.12 9.24
C GLN A 309 -2.11 13.93 8.58
N PHE A 310 -1.77 12.70 8.97
CA PHE A 310 -2.34 11.47 8.39
C PHE A 310 -2.70 10.43 9.47
N GLU A 311 -2.33 10.69 10.71
CA GLU A 311 -2.78 10.00 11.91
C GLU A 311 -4.15 10.48 12.36
#